data_df7634b08f61748b43628b8feb9c7da9
#
_entry.id   df7634b08f61748b43628b8feb9c7da9
#
_cell.length_a   1.000
_cell.length_b   1.000
_cell.length_c   1.000
_cell.angle_alpha   90.00
_cell.angle_beta   90.00
_cell.angle_gamma   90.00
#
_symmetry.space_group_name_H-M   'P 1'
#
loop_
_entity.id
_entity.type
_entity.pdbx_description
1 polymer ?
#
loop_
_entity_poly.entity_id
_entity_poly.type
_entity_poly.pdbx_seq_one_letter_code
_entity_poly.pdbx_strand_id
1 'polypeptide(L)'
;MTAFAVSARPETAPFPMSTLATERHDVPCPFCGLACDDLGIAVSAGGVEVKTNGCTVSKAAFARAGHPAAQQPRVNGAPVSLAEAALHAARILGNARLPLIAGLATDVAGARSALALADRVGAVTDHLGAAAKLRNLLVVQDAGWITTTLTEVRNRADLLILVGTDVVSRFPRFFERMVWVPETMFDLDPATREIVYLGEAKDTAAGIAPDGRTPTLIPCENRRLGEVLGALRAVVAGRHLARDEIAGVPLAALESLAQRMQQAKYGVAAWAAGDLDFPHAELTVQTLTDLLRDLNQTTRFSGLALAGTDGDFTYNQVQTWQTGFPFRTSLATGHPVYDPYHYATDRLLGSGEADALVWVSSLNPTRLPPATAVPAIVLGHGSMQLPREPEVFIPVATPGVDDSGHFYRADKVVTLPLRKLRESTLPSAAAALDAILAALG
;
A
#
# COMPACT_ATOMS: atom_id res chain seq x y z
N MET A 1 -12.93 -74.08 -38.43
CA MET A 1 -13.35 -73.02 -37.52
C MET A 1 -12.12 -72.56 -36.77
N THR A 2 -11.49 -71.49 -37.24
CA THR A 2 -10.26 -70.92 -36.74
C THR A 2 -10.60 -69.64 -35.98
N ALA A 3 -10.38 -69.61 -34.65
CA ALA A 3 -10.63 -68.47 -33.81
C ALA A 3 -9.49 -67.46 -33.92
N PHE A 4 -9.83 -66.23 -34.29
CA PHE A 4 -8.90 -65.08 -34.27
C PHE A 4 -8.75 -64.55 -32.84
N ALA A 5 -7.52 -64.58 -32.30
CA ALA A 5 -7.15 -63.93 -31.07
C ALA A 5 -7.01 -62.43 -31.32
N VAL A 6 -7.77 -61.60 -30.56
CA VAL A 6 -7.65 -60.15 -30.56
C VAL A 6 -6.51 -59.79 -29.61
N SER A 7 -5.44 -59.22 -30.20
CA SER A 7 -4.30 -58.66 -29.46
C SER A 7 -4.71 -57.37 -28.74
N ALA A 8 -4.59 -57.34 -27.41
CA ALA A 8 -4.76 -56.15 -26.61
C ALA A 8 -3.64 -55.09 -26.97
N ARG A 9 -4.04 -53.88 -27.28
CA ARG A 9 -3.09 -52.75 -27.44
C ARG A 9 -2.48 -52.39 -26.07
N PRO A 10 -1.18 -52.10 -26.02
CA PRO A 10 -0.57 -51.62 -24.79
C PRO A 10 -1.16 -50.26 -24.40
N GLU A 11 -1.55 -50.09 -23.13
CA GLU A 11 -1.89 -48.80 -22.52
C GLU A 11 -0.74 -47.82 -22.73
N THR A 12 -1.05 -46.73 -23.39
CA THR A 12 -0.11 -45.61 -23.54
C THR A 12 0.06 -44.97 -22.16
N ALA A 13 1.29 -45.07 -21.63
CA ALA A 13 1.67 -44.33 -20.42
C ALA A 13 1.38 -42.84 -20.59
N PRO A 14 0.89 -42.16 -19.56
CA PRO A 14 0.64 -40.72 -19.64
C PRO A 14 1.95 -40.00 -19.94
N PHE A 15 1.91 -39.16 -20.99
CA PHE A 15 3.04 -38.27 -21.33
C PHE A 15 3.38 -37.45 -20.06
N PRO A 16 4.68 -37.31 -19.71
CA PRO A 16 5.05 -36.42 -18.62
C PRO A 16 4.63 -35.00 -18.98
N MET A 17 3.78 -34.41 -18.14
CA MET A 17 3.42 -32.99 -18.26
C MET A 17 4.74 -32.18 -18.27
N SER A 18 4.92 -31.39 -19.31
CA SER A 18 6.09 -30.53 -19.48
C SER A 18 6.27 -29.70 -18.23
N THR A 19 7.39 -29.89 -17.53
CA THR A 19 7.82 -29.13 -16.36
C THR A 19 8.45 -27.78 -16.74
N LEU A 20 8.28 -27.35 -17.99
CA LEU A 20 8.83 -26.09 -18.49
C LEU A 20 8.09 -24.92 -17.84
N ALA A 21 8.85 -24.07 -17.15
CA ALA A 21 8.33 -22.81 -16.62
C ALA A 21 7.89 -21.90 -17.77
N THR A 22 6.70 -21.31 -17.63
CA THR A 22 6.22 -20.28 -18.55
C THR A 22 6.74 -18.92 -18.09
N GLU A 23 7.51 -18.25 -18.96
CA GLU A 23 7.95 -16.88 -18.67
C GLU A 23 6.90 -15.86 -19.06
N ARG A 24 6.74 -14.85 -18.20
CA ARG A 24 5.88 -13.67 -18.40
C ARG A 24 6.73 -12.43 -18.24
N HIS A 25 6.57 -11.48 -19.14
CA HIS A 25 7.25 -10.19 -19.11
C HIS A 25 6.24 -9.06 -18.84
N ASP A 26 6.74 -7.93 -18.39
CA ASP A 26 5.95 -6.73 -18.09
C ASP A 26 4.80 -7.04 -17.12
N VAL A 27 5.15 -7.76 -16.05
CA VAL A 27 4.16 -8.14 -15.03
C VAL A 27 4.08 -7.06 -13.95
N PRO A 28 2.88 -6.48 -13.72
CA PRO A 28 2.67 -5.52 -12.63
C PRO A 28 2.77 -6.18 -11.26
N CYS A 29 3.45 -5.49 -10.32
CA CYS A 29 3.67 -5.92 -8.95
C CYS A 29 2.68 -5.24 -7.98
N PRO A 30 1.81 -5.98 -7.26
CA PRO A 30 0.84 -5.38 -6.35
C PRO A 30 1.35 -5.19 -4.91
N PHE A 31 2.62 -5.50 -4.61
CA PHE A 31 3.07 -5.65 -3.23
C PHE A 31 3.63 -4.38 -2.59
N CYS A 32 3.77 -3.28 -3.33
CA CYS A 32 4.06 -1.97 -2.77
C CYS A 32 3.51 -0.85 -3.67
N GLY A 33 3.47 0.36 -3.13
CA GLY A 33 2.88 1.52 -3.80
C GLY A 33 3.59 2.02 -5.05
N LEU A 34 4.81 1.57 -5.36
CA LEU A 34 5.44 1.87 -6.66
C LEU A 34 4.73 1.19 -7.82
N ALA A 35 4.09 0.04 -7.56
CA ALA A 35 3.39 -0.73 -8.57
C ALA A 35 4.25 -0.90 -9.86
N CYS A 36 5.47 -1.42 -9.69
CA CYS A 36 6.37 -1.69 -10.81
C CYS A 36 5.69 -2.60 -11.83
N ASP A 37 5.84 -2.31 -13.11
CA ASP A 37 5.13 -2.95 -14.22
C ASP A 37 6.04 -3.67 -15.23
N ASP A 38 7.31 -3.85 -14.84
CA ASP A 38 8.39 -4.34 -15.69
C ASP A 38 8.99 -5.68 -15.23
N LEU A 39 8.30 -6.44 -14.37
CA LEU A 39 8.84 -7.68 -13.83
C LEU A 39 8.84 -8.81 -14.86
N GLY A 40 9.94 -9.55 -14.93
CA GLY A 40 9.98 -10.86 -15.59
C GLY A 40 9.74 -11.97 -14.57
N ILE A 41 8.73 -12.81 -14.82
CA ILE A 41 8.26 -13.84 -13.89
C ILE A 41 8.21 -15.19 -14.58
N ALA A 42 8.77 -16.21 -13.93
CA ALA A 42 8.59 -17.60 -14.32
C ALA A 42 7.50 -18.26 -13.47
N VAL A 43 6.54 -18.90 -14.15
CA VAL A 43 5.45 -19.66 -13.53
C VAL A 43 5.63 -21.14 -13.85
N SER A 44 5.65 -21.98 -12.83
CA SER A 44 5.78 -23.44 -12.94
C SER A 44 4.84 -24.14 -11.97
N ALA A 45 4.76 -25.45 -12.05
CA ALA A 45 4.07 -26.25 -11.05
C ALA A 45 4.67 -26.08 -9.62
N GLY A 46 5.97 -25.71 -9.54
CA GLY A 46 6.67 -25.45 -8.29
C GLY A 46 6.44 -24.05 -7.72
N GLY A 47 5.71 -23.16 -8.40
CA GLY A 47 5.37 -21.83 -7.89
C GLY A 47 5.65 -20.69 -8.86
N VAL A 48 5.76 -19.48 -8.30
CA VAL A 48 5.95 -18.22 -9.03
C VAL A 48 7.26 -17.60 -8.60
N GLU A 49 8.16 -17.34 -9.54
CA GLU A 49 9.49 -16.79 -9.27
C GLU A 49 9.78 -15.53 -10.09
N VAL A 50 10.25 -14.49 -9.44
CA VAL A 50 10.68 -13.24 -10.10
C VAL A 50 12.10 -13.42 -10.63
N LYS A 51 12.27 -13.40 -11.95
CA LYS A 51 13.56 -13.59 -12.65
C LYS A 51 14.29 -12.28 -12.90
N THR A 52 13.58 -11.26 -13.39
CA THR A 52 14.17 -9.97 -13.74
C THR A 52 13.40 -8.82 -13.10
N ASN A 53 14.09 -7.71 -12.85
CA ASN A 53 13.54 -6.46 -12.33
C ASN A 53 12.83 -6.59 -10.96
N GLY A 54 13.16 -7.64 -10.20
CA GLY A 54 12.60 -7.90 -8.88
C GLY A 54 13.40 -7.25 -7.75
N CYS A 55 12.69 -6.76 -6.75
CA CYS A 55 13.26 -6.33 -5.47
C CYS A 55 13.04 -7.38 -4.37
N THR A 56 13.59 -7.14 -3.18
CA THR A 56 13.42 -8.02 -2.01
C THR A 56 11.95 -8.25 -1.66
N VAL A 57 11.11 -7.19 -1.75
CA VAL A 57 9.66 -7.27 -1.47
C VAL A 57 8.96 -8.15 -2.50
N SER A 58 9.15 -7.87 -3.81
CA SER A 58 8.47 -8.62 -4.87
C SER A 58 8.89 -10.08 -4.90
N LYS A 59 10.19 -10.38 -4.81
CA LYS A 59 10.70 -11.76 -4.81
C LYS A 59 10.07 -12.59 -3.68
N ALA A 60 10.09 -12.06 -2.45
CA ALA A 60 9.52 -12.75 -1.31
C ALA A 60 7.99 -12.90 -1.41
N ALA A 61 7.28 -11.88 -1.92
CA ALA A 61 5.83 -11.88 -2.00
C ALA A 61 5.30 -12.81 -3.09
N PHE A 62 5.86 -12.79 -4.30
CA PHE A 62 5.49 -13.72 -5.37
C PHE A 62 5.78 -15.18 -4.99
N ALA A 63 6.92 -15.45 -4.35
CA ALA A 63 7.25 -16.78 -3.88
C ALA A 63 6.22 -17.28 -2.84
N ARG A 64 5.81 -16.45 -1.87
CA ARG A 64 4.78 -16.81 -0.89
C ARG A 64 3.42 -17.03 -1.54
N ALA A 65 2.99 -16.12 -2.41
CA ALA A 65 1.72 -16.21 -3.11
C ALA A 65 1.65 -17.47 -3.99
N GLY A 66 2.79 -17.95 -4.49
CA GLY A 66 2.89 -19.18 -5.27
C GLY A 66 2.49 -20.46 -4.51
N HIS A 67 2.45 -20.47 -3.17
CA HIS A 67 2.25 -21.65 -2.35
C HIS A 67 1.25 -21.40 -1.20
N PRO A 68 -0.04 -21.18 -1.47
CA PRO A 68 -1.02 -21.00 -0.41
C PRO A 68 -1.23 -22.31 0.37
N ALA A 69 -1.12 -22.26 1.69
CA ALA A 69 -1.27 -23.44 2.55
C ALA A 69 -2.72 -23.89 2.68
N ALA A 70 -3.67 -22.95 2.86
CA ALA A 70 -5.10 -23.25 2.96
C ALA A 70 -5.78 -23.11 1.59
N GLN A 71 -6.60 -24.10 1.25
CA GLN A 71 -7.33 -24.16 -0.02
C GLN A 71 -8.85 -24.13 0.16
N GLN A 72 -9.33 -24.30 1.38
CA GLN A 72 -10.75 -24.40 1.67
C GLN A 72 -11.17 -23.45 2.80
N PRO A 73 -12.38 -22.88 2.73
CA PRO A 73 -12.96 -22.14 3.84
C PRO A 73 -13.15 -23.02 5.07
N ARG A 74 -13.16 -22.40 6.24
CA ARG A 74 -13.39 -23.05 7.53
C ARG A 74 -14.42 -22.26 8.35
N VAL A 75 -15.23 -23.00 9.10
CA VAL A 75 -16.12 -22.47 10.13
C VAL A 75 -15.76 -23.13 11.44
N ASN A 76 -15.38 -22.35 12.45
CA ASN A 76 -14.88 -22.84 13.73
C ASN A 76 -13.79 -23.92 13.57
N GLY A 77 -12.88 -23.72 12.63
CA GLY A 77 -11.80 -24.65 12.30
C GLY A 77 -12.18 -25.84 11.39
N ALA A 78 -13.46 -26.14 11.20
CA ALA A 78 -13.91 -27.24 10.35
C ALA A 78 -13.97 -26.81 8.87
N PRO A 79 -13.40 -27.58 7.90
CA PRO A 79 -13.51 -27.29 6.48
C PRO A 79 -14.97 -27.31 6.00
N VAL A 80 -15.34 -26.32 5.21
CA VAL A 80 -16.69 -26.17 4.63
C VAL A 80 -16.62 -25.64 3.20
N SER A 81 -17.75 -25.66 2.48
CA SER A 81 -17.87 -24.98 1.20
C SER A 81 -17.88 -23.44 1.36
N LEU A 82 -17.60 -22.70 0.27
CA LEU A 82 -17.72 -21.24 0.26
C LEU A 82 -19.15 -20.79 0.62
N ALA A 83 -20.16 -21.49 0.11
CA ALA A 83 -21.57 -21.18 0.37
C ALA A 83 -21.91 -21.32 1.87
N GLU A 84 -21.44 -22.37 2.53
CA GLU A 84 -21.64 -22.58 3.97
C GLU A 84 -20.90 -21.53 4.80
N ALA A 85 -19.65 -21.22 4.45
CA ALA A 85 -18.89 -20.17 5.09
C ALA A 85 -19.58 -18.80 4.95
N ALA A 86 -20.09 -18.48 3.75
CA ALA A 86 -20.82 -17.25 3.47
C ALA A 86 -22.13 -17.15 4.29
N LEU A 87 -22.90 -18.24 4.37
CA LEU A 87 -24.11 -18.31 5.22
C LEU A 87 -23.78 -18.08 6.70
N HIS A 88 -22.67 -18.63 7.18
CA HIS A 88 -22.26 -18.45 8.57
C HIS A 88 -21.82 -17.01 8.85
N ALA A 89 -21.03 -16.43 7.94
CA ALA A 89 -20.64 -15.02 7.98
C ALA A 89 -21.85 -14.08 7.94
N ALA A 90 -22.81 -14.36 7.06
CA ALA A 90 -24.06 -13.59 6.96
C ALA A 90 -24.88 -13.63 8.26
N ARG A 91 -24.94 -14.77 8.95
CA ARG A 91 -25.61 -14.88 10.27
C ARG A 91 -24.93 -14.03 11.34
N ILE A 92 -23.59 -14.04 11.38
CA ILE A 92 -22.81 -13.19 12.31
C ILE A 92 -23.15 -11.72 12.05
N LEU A 93 -23.05 -11.29 10.78
CA LEU A 93 -23.30 -9.90 10.40
C LEU A 93 -24.74 -9.46 10.58
N GLY A 94 -25.71 -10.33 10.28
CA GLY A 94 -27.15 -10.05 10.45
C GLY A 94 -27.56 -9.92 11.92
N ASN A 95 -26.80 -10.46 12.86
CA ASN A 95 -27.02 -10.32 14.31
C ASN A 95 -26.21 -9.17 14.94
N ALA A 96 -25.24 -8.63 14.23
CA ALA A 96 -24.41 -7.55 14.74
C ALA A 96 -25.15 -6.21 14.72
N ARG A 97 -24.93 -5.39 15.74
CA ARG A 97 -25.46 -4.03 15.84
C ARG A 97 -24.55 -2.99 15.22
N LEU A 98 -23.23 -3.18 15.34
CA LEU A 98 -22.20 -2.34 14.75
C LEU A 98 -21.06 -3.21 14.22
N PRO A 99 -21.24 -3.85 13.06
CA PRO A 99 -20.17 -4.60 12.45
C PRO A 99 -19.05 -3.66 11.98
N LEU A 100 -17.81 -4.13 12.08
CA LEU A 100 -16.60 -3.45 11.63
C LEU A 100 -15.98 -4.23 10.46
N ILE A 101 -15.78 -3.60 9.30
CA ILE A 101 -15.06 -4.16 8.17
C ILE A 101 -13.70 -3.46 8.08
N ALA A 102 -12.63 -4.20 8.38
CA ALA A 102 -11.30 -3.63 8.55
C ALA A 102 -10.21 -4.44 7.80
N GLY A 103 -8.96 -3.99 7.93
CA GLY A 103 -7.85 -4.51 7.14
C GLY A 103 -7.87 -3.94 5.72
N LEU A 104 -8.77 -4.43 4.89
CA LEU A 104 -9.12 -3.89 3.56
C LEU A 104 -7.91 -3.74 2.63
N ALA A 105 -6.97 -4.69 2.76
CA ALA A 105 -5.79 -4.84 1.92
C ALA A 105 -6.14 -5.72 0.71
N THR A 106 -6.66 -5.11 -0.35
CA THR A 106 -7.19 -5.81 -1.53
C THR A 106 -7.11 -4.94 -2.78
N ASP A 107 -7.57 -5.47 -3.90
CA ASP A 107 -7.70 -4.77 -5.18
C ASP A 107 -9.00 -3.93 -5.28
N VAL A 108 -9.21 -3.28 -6.41
CA VAL A 108 -10.39 -2.42 -6.66
C VAL A 108 -11.71 -3.19 -6.54
N ALA A 109 -11.76 -4.42 -7.06
CA ALA A 109 -12.99 -5.21 -7.02
C ALA A 109 -13.34 -5.63 -5.59
N GLY A 110 -12.35 -6.15 -4.84
CA GLY A 110 -12.52 -6.48 -3.43
C GLY A 110 -12.91 -5.28 -2.56
N ALA A 111 -12.33 -4.11 -2.84
CA ALA A 111 -12.69 -2.87 -2.15
C ALA A 111 -14.15 -2.47 -2.40
N ARG A 112 -14.65 -2.59 -3.64
CA ARG A 112 -16.04 -2.29 -4.00
C ARG A 112 -17.03 -3.25 -3.33
N SER A 113 -16.74 -4.55 -3.36
CA SER A 113 -17.59 -5.55 -2.70
C SER A 113 -17.59 -5.38 -1.18
N ALA A 114 -16.44 -4.99 -0.57
CA ALA A 114 -16.39 -4.69 0.86
C ALA A 114 -17.28 -3.48 1.23
N LEU A 115 -17.31 -2.43 0.40
CA LEU A 115 -18.17 -1.28 0.62
C LEU A 115 -19.64 -1.61 0.40
N ALA A 116 -19.99 -2.43 -0.60
CA ALA A 116 -21.35 -2.90 -0.80
C ALA A 116 -21.84 -3.75 0.39
N LEU A 117 -20.99 -4.62 0.93
CA LEU A 117 -21.32 -5.36 2.16
C LEU A 117 -21.48 -4.42 3.35
N ALA A 118 -20.59 -3.41 3.50
CA ALA A 118 -20.65 -2.44 4.57
C ALA A 118 -21.96 -1.63 4.54
N ASP A 119 -22.37 -1.19 3.36
CA ASP A 119 -23.65 -0.48 3.15
C ASP A 119 -24.84 -1.35 3.52
N ARG A 120 -24.84 -2.62 3.09
CA ARG A 120 -25.94 -3.57 3.36
C ARG A 120 -26.15 -3.87 4.84
N VAL A 121 -25.05 -3.94 5.63
CA VAL A 121 -25.12 -4.29 7.05
C VAL A 121 -24.94 -3.10 7.99
N GLY A 122 -24.83 -1.88 7.46
CA GLY A 122 -24.62 -0.67 8.25
C GLY A 122 -23.27 -0.65 8.99
N ALA A 123 -22.21 -1.20 8.38
CA ALA A 123 -20.91 -1.35 9.03
C ALA A 123 -20.10 -0.04 9.09
N VAL A 124 -19.16 -0.01 10.02
CA VAL A 124 -18.03 0.92 9.97
C VAL A 124 -16.91 0.31 9.14
N THR A 125 -16.23 1.14 8.34
CA THR A 125 -15.06 0.72 7.54
C THR A 125 -13.80 1.44 7.98
N ASP A 126 -12.69 0.68 8.14
CA ASP A 126 -11.36 1.23 8.41
C ASP A 126 -10.29 0.35 7.74
N HIS A 127 -9.18 0.92 7.27
CA HIS A 127 -8.14 0.15 6.58
C HIS A 127 -6.79 0.24 7.29
N LEU A 128 -5.88 -0.70 6.98
CA LEU A 128 -4.56 -0.85 7.63
C LEU A 128 -3.73 0.44 7.71
N GLY A 129 -3.80 1.27 6.69
CA GLY A 129 -2.99 2.50 6.59
C GLY A 129 -3.68 3.75 7.15
N ALA A 130 -4.89 3.67 7.71
CA ALA A 130 -5.71 4.82 8.05
C ALA A 130 -5.03 5.75 9.08
N ALA A 131 -4.44 5.21 10.13
CA ALA A 131 -3.77 6.01 11.17
C ALA A 131 -2.62 6.86 10.62
N ALA A 132 -1.80 6.29 9.73
CA ALA A 132 -0.73 7.03 9.06
C ALA A 132 -1.28 8.08 8.08
N LYS A 133 -2.31 7.71 7.31
CA LYS A 133 -2.92 8.60 6.31
C LYS A 133 -3.69 9.76 6.94
N LEU A 134 -4.21 9.59 8.15
CA LEU A 134 -4.90 10.66 8.87
C LEU A 134 -4.02 11.90 9.02
N ARG A 135 -2.72 11.74 9.30
CA ARG A 135 -1.76 12.86 9.41
C ARG A 135 -1.75 13.72 8.14
N ASN A 136 -1.72 13.08 6.98
CA ASN A 136 -1.79 13.77 5.70
C ASN A 136 -3.19 14.36 5.43
N LEU A 137 -4.24 13.63 5.78
CA LEU A 137 -5.61 14.05 5.49
C LEU A 137 -6.00 15.30 6.28
N LEU A 138 -5.61 15.42 7.54
CA LEU A 138 -5.84 16.61 8.35
C LEU A 138 -5.26 17.87 7.68
N VAL A 139 -4.06 17.77 7.14
CA VAL A 139 -3.43 18.89 6.41
C VAL A 139 -4.15 19.19 5.09
N VAL A 140 -4.58 18.14 4.35
CA VAL A 140 -5.36 18.34 3.12
C VAL A 140 -6.68 19.04 3.40
N GLN A 141 -7.36 18.68 4.48
CA GLN A 141 -8.65 19.27 4.85
C GLN A 141 -8.53 20.73 5.34
N ASP A 142 -7.42 21.05 6.03
CA ASP A 142 -7.18 22.39 6.55
C ASP A 142 -6.65 23.36 5.48
N ALA A 143 -5.58 23.00 4.78
CA ALA A 143 -4.86 23.89 3.89
C ALA A 143 -4.58 23.34 2.48
N GLY A 144 -4.61 22.03 2.32
CA GLY A 144 -4.14 21.36 1.10
C GLY A 144 -2.63 21.53 0.89
N TRP A 145 -2.12 20.96 -0.19
CA TRP A 145 -0.75 21.21 -0.65
C TRP A 145 -0.59 21.04 -2.15
N ILE A 146 0.51 21.57 -2.67
CA ILE A 146 0.91 21.37 -4.07
C ILE A 146 1.55 19.99 -4.15
N THR A 147 0.94 19.10 -4.90
CA THR A 147 1.37 17.70 -5.05
C THR A 147 2.06 17.46 -6.38
N THR A 148 2.90 16.42 -6.43
CA THR A 148 3.52 15.91 -7.65
C THR A 148 3.20 14.42 -7.83
N THR A 149 3.63 13.85 -8.96
CA THR A 149 3.49 12.44 -9.29
C THR A 149 4.85 11.76 -9.39
N LEU A 150 4.89 10.43 -9.34
CA LEU A 150 6.12 9.66 -9.60
C LEU A 150 6.66 9.93 -11.01
N THR A 151 5.78 10.15 -11.98
CA THR A 151 6.17 10.49 -13.35
C THR A 151 6.82 11.88 -13.44
N GLU A 152 6.32 12.86 -12.70
CA GLU A 152 6.96 14.18 -12.63
C GLU A 152 8.33 14.12 -11.93
N VAL A 153 8.45 13.34 -10.84
CA VAL A 153 9.74 13.09 -10.19
C VAL A 153 10.73 12.52 -11.19
N ARG A 154 10.30 11.47 -11.92
CA ARG A 154 11.13 10.81 -12.93
C ARG A 154 11.64 11.77 -14.01
N ASN A 155 10.80 12.69 -14.47
CA ASN A 155 11.08 13.48 -15.66
C ASN A 155 11.55 14.91 -15.37
N ARG A 156 11.30 15.47 -14.18
CA ARG A 156 11.51 16.90 -13.91
C ARG A 156 12.33 17.22 -12.67
N ALA A 157 12.29 16.36 -11.61
CA ALA A 157 12.91 16.72 -10.34
C ALA A 157 14.43 16.87 -10.50
N ASP A 158 14.95 18.06 -10.23
CA ASP A 158 16.37 18.38 -10.17
C ASP A 158 16.90 18.37 -8.71
N LEU A 159 16.02 18.64 -7.73
CA LEU A 159 16.29 18.51 -6.30
C LEU A 159 15.23 17.62 -5.64
N LEU A 160 15.66 16.53 -4.98
CA LEU A 160 14.78 15.64 -4.21
C LEU A 160 15.20 15.65 -2.74
N ILE A 161 14.28 16.05 -1.87
CA ILE A 161 14.47 16.03 -0.42
C ILE A 161 13.61 14.91 0.18
N LEU A 162 14.24 13.95 0.84
CA LEU A 162 13.59 12.87 1.57
C LEU A 162 13.45 13.30 3.03
N VAL A 163 12.21 13.52 3.47
CA VAL A 163 11.92 14.14 4.78
C VAL A 163 11.48 13.06 5.76
N GLY A 164 12.34 12.72 6.70
CA GLY A 164 12.06 11.79 7.80
C GLY A 164 11.57 10.41 7.36
N THR A 165 12.01 9.92 6.20
CA THR A 165 11.52 8.66 5.63
C THR A 165 12.65 7.75 5.15
N ASP A 166 12.47 6.45 5.40
CA ASP A 166 13.29 5.38 4.82
C ASP A 166 12.63 4.88 3.52
N VAL A 167 12.88 5.62 2.44
CA VAL A 167 12.24 5.34 1.15
C VAL A 167 12.69 3.97 0.57
N VAL A 168 13.92 3.53 0.84
CA VAL A 168 14.46 2.30 0.27
C VAL A 168 13.82 1.06 0.90
N SER A 169 13.63 1.03 2.21
CA SER A 169 12.97 -0.11 2.86
C SER A 169 11.49 -0.24 2.46
N ARG A 170 10.81 0.88 2.21
CA ARG A 170 9.41 0.90 1.78
C ARG A 170 9.22 0.63 0.30
N PHE A 171 10.10 1.21 -0.53
CA PHE A 171 10.03 1.21 -1.99
C PHE A 171 11.41 0.90 -2.57
N PRO A 172 11.89 -0.36 -2.53
CA PRO A 172 13.29 -0.68 -2.81
C PRO A 172 13.79 -0.26 -4.20
N ARG A 173 12.89 -0.14 -5.20
CA ARG A 173 13.23 0.30 -6.56
C ARG A 173 12.94 1.78 -6.81
N PHE A 174 12.70 2.59 -5.76
CA PHE A 174 12.37 4.00 -5.94
C PHE A 174 13.46 4.77 -6.68
N PHE A 175 14.71 4.63 -6.25
CA PHE A 175 15.82 5.33 -6.91
C PHE A 175 16.05 4.84 -8.34
N GLU A 176 16.05 3.54 -8.56
CA GLU A 176 16.19 2.93 -9.89
C GLU A 176 15.08 3.38 -10.87
N ARG A 177 13.85 3.43 -10.41
CA ARG A 177 12.69 3.69 -11.27
C ARG A 177 12.37 5.17 -11.44
N MET A 178 12.70 6.00 -10.45
CA MET A 178 12.24 7.39 -10.39
C MET A 178 13.36 8.42 -10.37
N VAL A 179 14.56 8.05 -9.92
CA VAL A 179 15.66 9.01 -9.72
C VAL A 179 16.80 8.79 -10.71
N TRP A 180 17.45 7.62 -10.66
CA TRP A 180 18.60 7.27 -11.49
C TRP A 180 18.15 6.55 -12.78
N VAL A 181 17.28 7.19 -13.53
CA VAL A 181 16.75 6.65 -14.80
C VAL A 181 17.71 6.92 -15.94
N PRO A 182 17.72 6.10 -17.02
CA PRO A 182 18.65 6.32 -18.15
C PRO A 182 18.33 7.57 -18.96
N GLU A 183 17.05 7.98 -18.99
CA GLU A 183 16.58 9.14 -19.76
C GLU A 183 15.37 9.80 -19.12
N THR A 184 15.15 11.07 -19.42
CA THR A 184 13.99 11.86 -19.04
C THR A 184 13.30 12.45 -20.26
N MET A 185 12.05 12.93 -20.09
CA MET A 185 11.29 13.56 -21.19
C MET A 185 11.63 15.03 -21.44
N PHE A 186 12.38 15.70 -20.56
CA PHE A 186 12.52 17.16 -20.55
C PHE A 186 13.97 17.64 -20.48
N ASP A 187 14.88 17.00 -21.21
CA ASP A 187 16.30 17.35 -21.32
C ASP A 187 17.03 17.54 -19.96
N LEU A 188 16.51 16.93 -18.91
CA LEU A 188 17.17 16.86 -17.61
C LEU A 188 18.11 15.66 -17.60
N ASP A 189 19.40 15.85 -17.40
CA ASP A 189 20.32 14.77 -17.12
C ASP A 189 20.06 14.22 -15.70
N PRO A 190 19.59 12.98 -15.56
CA PRO A 190 19.28 12.42 -14.24
C PRO A 190 20.50 12.37 -13.30
N ALA A 191 21.71 12.24 -13.85
CA ALA A 191 22.94 12.20 -13.05
C ALA A 191 23.22 13.53 -12.34
N THR A 192 22.65 14.64 -12.80
CA THR A 192 22.84 15.97 -12.18
C THR A 192 21.93 16.22 -10.98
N ARG A 193 20.96 15.36 -10.71
CA ARG A 193 20.01 15.52 -9.60
C ARG A 193 20.70 15.62 -8.27
N GLU A 194 20.18 16.47 -7.41
CA GLU A 194 20.61 16.59 -6.03
C GLU A 194 19.68 15.82 -5.11
N ILE A 195 20.25 15.02 -4.20
CA ILE A 195 19.50 14.26 -3.19
C ILE A 195 19.87 14.79 -1.81
N VAL A 196 18.84 15.07 -1.01
CA VAL A 196 18.98 15.50 0.38
C VAL A 196 18.17 14.58 1.28
N TYR A 197 18.77 14.06 2.33
CA TYR A 197 18.08 13.41 3.42
C TYR A 197 17.96 14.39 4.59
N LEU A 198 16.75 14.73 4.95
CA LEU A 198 16.42 15.61 6.07
C LEU A 198 15.68 14.82 7.14
N GLY A 199 16.27 14.68 8.33
CA GLY A 199 15.75 13.87 9.41
C GLY A 199 16.51 12.54 9.57
N GLU A 200 15.85 11.56 10.16
CA GLU A 200 16.42 10.22 10.31
C GLU A 200 16.46 9.49 8.96
N ALA A 201 17.63 9.03 8.57
CA ALA A 201 17.84 8.22 7.37
C ALA A 201 18.61 6.95 7.74
N LYS A 202 18.10 5.79 7.32
CA LYS A 202 18.72 4.49 7.60
C LYS A 202 19.64 4.04 6.47
N ASP A 203 19.14 4.03 5.24
CA ASP A 203 19.91 3.65 4.06
C ASP A 203 19.96 4.83 3.07
N THR A 204 21.14 5.41 2.93
CA THR A 204 21.42 6.54 2.02
C THR A 204 22.23 6.13 0.81
N ALA A 205 22.67 4.88 0.72
CA ALA A 205 23.53 4.39 -0.37
C ALA A 205 22.84 4.51 -1.74
N ALA A 206 21.53 4.27 -1.81
CA ALA A 206 20.77 4.42 -3.03
C ALA A 206 20.70 5.87 -3.54
N GLY A 207 20.95 6.86 -2.67
CA GLY A 207 21.02 8.27 -3.02
C GLY A 207 22.33 8.71 -3.65
N ILE A 208 23.36 7.83 -3.71
CA ILE A 208 24.62 8.12 -4.40
C ILE A 208 24.35 8.19 -5.90
N ALA A 209 24.73 9.31 -6.51
CA ALA A 209 24.56 9.52 -7.93
C ALA A 209 25.45 8.59 -8.77
N PRO A 210 25.11 8.33 -10.04
CA PRO A 210 25.91 7.45 -10.91
C PRO A 210 27.36 7.92 -11.12
N ASP A 211 27.63 9.22 -10.93
CA ASP A 211 28.96 9.83 -10.99
C ASP A 211 29.76 9.69 -9.67
N GLY A 212 29.17 9.07 -8.64
CA GLY A 212 29.78 8.89 -7.31
C GLY A 212 29.51 10.03 -6.33
N ARG A 213 28.79 11.08 -6.70
CA ARG A 213 28.42 12.19 -5.82
C ARG A 213 27.48 11.69 -4.72
N THR A 214 27.86 11.98 -3.47
CA THR A 214 27.09 11.57 -2.30
C THR A 214 25.90 12.50 -2.02
N PRO A 215 24.79 12.00 -1.49
CA PRO A 215 23.67 12.83 -1.05
C PRO A 215 24.07 13.74 0.11
N THR A 216 23.41 14.87 0.24
CA THR A 216 23.52 15.73 1.42
C THR A 216 22.73 15.11 2.58
N LEU A 217 23.36 14.99 3.74
CA LEU A 217 22.72 14.50 4.96
C LEU A 217 22.54 15.66 5.95
N ILE A 218 21.30 15.88 6.40
CA ILE A 218 20.93 16.84 7.44
C ILE A 218 20.19 16.08 8.55
N PRO A 219 20.92 15.42 9.44
CA PRO A 219 20.35 14.55 10.46
C PRO A 219 19.68 15.37 11.57
N CYS A 220 18.47 14.97 11.95
CA CYS A 220 17.79 15.37 13.17
C CYS A 220 16.77 14.29 13.56
N GLU A 221 16.33 14.28 14.80
CA GLU A 221 15.26 13.39 15.23
C GLU A 221 13.95 13.74 14.48
N ASN A 222 13.24 12.74 13.96
CA ASN A 222 12.00 12.97 13.20
C ASN A 222 10.96 13.77 13.99
N ARG A 223 10.86 13.57 15.32
CA ARG A 223 9.97 14.36 16.19
C ARG A 223 10.30 15.85 16.25
N ARG A 224 11.52 16.24 15.87
CA ARG A 224 11.98 17.64 15.81
C ARG A 224 11.99 18.25 14.42
N LEU A 225 11.55 17.49 13.40
CA LEU A 225 11.47 17.99 12.02
C LEU A 225 10.61 19.25 11.91
N GLY A 226 9.55 19.38 12.69
CA GLY A 226 8.71 20.58 12.71
C GLY A 226 9.50 21.86 13.03
N GLU A 227 10.47 21.81 13.96
CA GLU A 227 11.36 22.93 14.29
C GLU A 227 12.29 23.29 13.12
N VAL A 228 12.89 22.26 12.51
CA VAL A 228 13.81 22.42 11.35
C VAL A 228 13.08 23.00 10.15
N LEU A 229 11.89 22.47 9.83
CA LEU A 229 11.06 22.97 8.73
C LEU A 229 10.56 24.40 8.98
N GLY A 230 10.22 24.74 10.23
CA GLY A 230 9.86 26.10 10.63
C GLY A 230 11.03 27.09 10.45
N ALA A 231 12.26 26.67 10.79
CA ALA A 231 13.46 27.46 10.55
C ALA A 231 13.74 27.64 9.06
N LEU A 232 13.61 26.57 8.25
CA LEU A 232 13.72 26.67 6.79
C LEU A 232 12.72 27.65 6.18
N ARG A 233 11.47 27.66 6.66
CA ARG A 233 10.46 28.66 6.24
C ARG A 233 10.89 30.07 6.56
N ALA A 234 11.42 30.30 7.78
CA ALA A 234 11.90 31.61 8.18
C ALA A 234 13.08 32.08 7.30
N VAL A 235 14.03 31.19 6.99
CA VAL A 235 15.17 31.48 6.10
C VAL A 235 14.71 31.77 4.68
N VAL A 236 13.82 30.96 4.13
CA VAL A 236 13.22 31.15 2.79
C VAL A 236 12.50 32.50 2.71
N ALA A 237 11.85 32.93 3.79
CA ALA A 237 11.21 34.23 3.89
C ALA A 237 12.20 35.41 4.14
N GLY A 238 13.52 35.15 4.10
CA GLY A 238 14.57 36.16 4.31
C GLY A 238 14.69 36.64 5.77
N ARG A 239 14.18 35.89 6.72
CA ARG A 239 14.27 36.26 8.14
C ARG A 239 15.61 35.81 8.74
N HIS A 240 16.22 36.68 9.50
CA HIS A 240 17.41 36.34 10.31
C HIS A 240 16.99 35.56 11.56
N LEU A 241 17.67 34.44 11.83
CA LEU A 241 17.51 33.65 13.04
C LEU A 241 18.69 33.89 13.97
N ALA A 242 18.44 34.40 15.20
CA ALA A 242 19.49 34.67 16.20
C ALA A 242 19.88 33.36 16.96
N ARG A 243 20.24 32.33 16.19
CA ARG A 243 20.68 31.03 16.72
C ARG A 243 21.66 30.39 15.77
N ASP A 244 22.65 29.67 16.29
CA ASP A 244 23.66 28.98 15.49
C ASP A 244 23.18 27.59 15.01
N GLU A 245 22.23 27.01 15.73
CA GLU A 245 21.64 25.70 15.42
C GLU A 245 20.15 25.62 15.77
N ILE A 246 19.42 24.76 15.07
CA ILE A 246 18.03 24.41 15.33
C ILE A 246 17.90 22.88 15.39
N ALA A 247 17.40 22.34 16.47
CA ALA A 247 17.21 20.89 16.64
C ALA A 247 18.49 20.04 16.41
N GLY A 248 19.68 20.61 16.73
CA GLY A 248 20.97 19.99 16.47
C GLY A 248 21.47 20.12 15.03
N VAL A 249 20.75 20.85 14.17
CA VAL A 249 21.16 21.16 12.79
C VAL A 249 21.78 22.55 12.75
N PRO A 250 23.03 22.71 12.26
CA PRO A 250 23.66 24.02 12.09
C PRO A 250 22.84 24.94 11.18
N LEU A 251 22.65 26.20 11.58
CA LEU A 251 21.88 27.18 10.80
C LEU A 251 22.45 27.34 9.38
N ALA A 252 23.77 27.35 9.24
CA ALA A 252 24.43 27.43 7.94
C ALA A 252 24.04 26.29 6.97
N ALA A 253 23.77 25.07 7.49
CA ALA A 253 23.28 23.97 6.67
C ALA A 253 21.84 24.21 6.19
N LEU A 254 20.99 24.82 7.04
CA LEU A 254 19.62 25.20 6.68
C LEU A 254 19.60 26.35 5.66
N GLU A 255 20.47 27.33 5.82
CA GLU A 255 20.63 28.43 4.86
C GLU A 255 21.09 27.92 3.49
N SER A 256 22.08 27.03 3.47
CA SER A 256 22.55 26.36 2.24
C SER A 256 21.42 25.55 1.58
N LEU A 257 20.63 24.79 2.36
CA LEU A 257 19.50 24.05 1.82
C LEU A 257 18.41 24.98 1.29
N ALA A 258 18.06 26.05 2.01
CA ALA A 258 17.07 27.04 1.57
C ALA A 258 17.47 27.68 0.24
N GLN A 259 18.74 28.03 0.07
CA GLN A 259 19.26 28.58 -1.19
C GLN A 259 19.09 27.59 -2.35
N ARG A 260 19.44 26.31 -2.15
CA ARG A 260 19.26 25.26 -3.18
C ARG A 260 17.77 25.07 -3.49
N MET A 261 16.90 25.07 -2.48
CA MET A 261 15.45 24.98 -2.68
C MET A 261 14.91 26.12 -3.53
N GLN A 262 15.38 27.35 -3.31
CA GLN A 262 14.97 28.51 -4.09
C GLN A 262 15.53 28.53 -5.52
N GLN A 263 16.65 27.83 -5.76
CA GLN A 263 17.29 27.71 -7.08
C GLN A 263 16.80 26.52 -7.89
N ALA A 264 16.14 25.55 -7.26
CA ALA A 264 15.62 24.36 -7.93
C ALA A 264 14.61 24.77 -9.02
N LYS A 265 14.71 24.15 -10.20
CA LYS A 265 13.74 24.33 -11.29
C LYS A 265 12.46 23.55 -11.04
N TYR A 266 12.59 22.37 -10.46
CA TYR A 266 11.49 21.52 -10.01
C TYR A 266 11.92 20.72 -8.78
N GLY A 267 11.79 21.31 -7.61
CA GLY A 267 12.10 20.67 -6.35
C GLY A 267 10.95 19.76 -5.88
N VAL A 268 11.32 18.66 -5.23
CA VAL A 268 10.35 17.73 -4.65
C VAL A 268 10.75 17.40 -3.22
N ALA A 269 9.81 17.53 -2.29
CA ALA A 269 9.92 16.95 -0.95
C ALA A 269 9.07 15.69 -0.86
N ALA A 270 9.69 14.55 -0.57
CA ALA A 270 9.02 13.27 -0.42
C ALA A 270 9.05 12.82 1.04
N TRP A 271 7.90 12.34 1.55
CA TRP A 271 7.76 11.78 2.89
C TRP A 271 6.79 10.61 2.90
N ALA A 272 6.92 9.75 3.90
CA ALA A 272 5.93 8.73 4.21
C ALA A 272 5.34 9.01 5.60
N ALA A 273 4.05 9.30 5.68
CA ALA A 273 3.40 9.64 6.95
C ALA A 273 3.48 8.51 8.00
N GLY A 274 3.67 7.25 7.54
CA GLY A 274 3.91 6.11 8.43
C GLY A 274 5.27 6.12 9.14
N ASP A 275 6.24 6.92 8.68
CA ASP A 275 7.55 7.07 9.32
C ASP A 275 7.55 8.24 10.33
N LEU A 276 6.56 9.10 10.25
CA LEU A 276 6.35 10.22 11.17
C LEU A 276 5.41 9.78 12.31
N ASP A 277 5.78 8.73 13.05
CA ASP A 277 4.95 8.11 14.08
C ASP A 277 5.25 8.68 15.47
N PHE A 278 4.80 9.93 15.69
CA PHE A 278 4.89 10.63 16.95
C PHE A 278 3.67 11.56 17.13
N PRO A 279 3.37 11.98 18.36
CA PRO A 279 2.24 12.88 18.63
C PRO A 279 2.32 14.16 17.82
N HIS A 280 1.20 14.58 17.23
CA HIS A 280 1.05 15.81 16.44
C HIS A 280 1.95 15.89 15.19
N ALA A 281 2.29 14.74 14.60
CA ALA A 281 3.09 14.70 13.38
C ALA A 281 2.37 15.35 12.17
N GLU A 282 1.06 15.51 12.20
CA GLU A 282 0.29 16.30 11.23
C GLU A 282 0.77 17.75 11.16
N LEU A 283 1.19 18.36 12.28
CA LEU A 283 1.74 19.72 12.30
C LEU A 283 3.10 19.81 11.62
N THR A 284 3.89 18.73 11.69
CA THR A 284 5.14 18.64 10.94
C THR A 284 4.86 18.57 9.43
N VAL A 285 3.89 17.76 9.02
CA VAL A 285 3.44 17.70 7.61
C VAL A 285 2.89 19.05 7.17
N GLN A 286 2.12 19.73 8.00
CA GLN A 286 1.60 21.07 7.68
C GLN A 286 2.72 22.09 7.50
N THR A 287 3.71 22.10 8.41
CA THR A 287 4.87 22.98 8.29
C THR A 287 5.66 22.72 7.00
N LEU A 288 5.82 21.44 6.63
CA LEU A 288 6.42 21.05 5.35
C LEU A 288 5.63 21.60 4.17
N THR A 289 4.32 21.38 4.14
CA THR A 289 3.46 21.81 3.03
C THR A 289 3.35 23.34 2.93
N ASP A 290 3.40 24.03 4.05
CA ASP A 290 3.51 25.48 4.09
C ASP A 290 4.84 25.98 3.49
N LEU A 291 5.96 25.30 3.80
CA LEU A 291 7.26 25.60 3.18
C LEU A 291 7.19 25.42 1.66
N LEU A 292 6.54 24.37 1.18
CA LEU A 292 6.34 24.17 -0.27
C LEU A 292 5.52 25.30 -0.88
N ARG A 293 4.50 25.79 -0.20
CA ARG A 293 3.66 26.92 -0.64
C ARG A 293 4.48 28.21 -0.70
N ASP A 294 5.31 28.47 0.31
CA ASP A 294 6.17 29.65 0.35
C ASP A 294 7.19 29.63 -0.80
N LEU A 295 7.81 28.50 -1.10
CA LEU A 295 8.73 28.32 -2.23
C LEU A 295 8.06 28.52 -3.60
N ASN A 296 6.81 28.11 -3.76
CA ASN A 296 6.09 28.28 -5.02
C ASN A 296 5.74 29.72 -5.39
N GLN A 297 6.11 30.71 -4.56
CA GLN A 297 6.06 32.12 -4.95
C GLN A 297 7.19 32.49 -5.93
N THR A 298 8.29 31.78 -5.92
CA THR A 298 9.49 32.11 -6.73
C THR A 298 10.01 30.96 -7.59
N THR A 299 9.71 29.70 -7.22
CA THR A 299 10.14 28.52 -7.98
C THR A 299 9.01 27.48 -8.04
N ARG A 300 9.28 26.29 -8.54
CA ARG A 300 8.34 25.15 -8.52
C ARG A 300 8.82 24.11 -7.52
N PHE A 301 8.06 23.93 -6.47
CA PHE A 301 8.35 22.94 -5.44
C PHE A 301 7.09 22.16 -5.06
N SER A 302 7.15 20.85 -5.04
CA SER A 302 5.97 20.00 -4.85
C SER A 302 6.20 18.94 -3.79
N GLY A 303 5.11 18.48 -3.19
CA GLY A 303 5.11 17.41 -2.21
C GLY A 303 4.77 16.05 -2.81
N LEU A 304 5.53 15.01 -2.45
CA LEU A 304 5.24 13.61 -2.77
C LEU A 304 4.98 12.84 -1.48
N ALA A 305 3.72 12.69 -1.13
CA ALA A 305 3.32 11.83 -0.01
C ALA A 305 3.36 10.36 -0.45
N LEU A 306 4.41 9.64 -0.06
CA LEU A 306 4.58 8.22 -0.34
C LEU A 306 3.67 7.37 0.55
N ALA A 307 2.97 6.43 -0.05
CA ALA A 307 2.05 5.54 0.64
C ALA A 307 1.84 4.24 -0.16
N GLY A 308 1.01 3.36 0.34
CA GLY A 308 0.57 2.16 -0.36
C GLY A 308 1.47 0.97 -0.05
N THR A 309 0.96 0.12 0.83
CA THR A 309 1.45 -1.24 1.05
C THR A 309 0.24 -2.16 1.05
N ASP A 310 0.40 -3.36 0.50
CA ASP A 310 -0.61 -4.42 0.60
C ASP A 310 -2.04 -4.02 0.14
N GLY A 311 -2.19 -3.03 -0.78
CA GLY A 311 -3.50 -2.62 -1.31
C GLY A 311 -4.29 -1.60 -0.46
N ASP A 312 -3.78 -1.18 0.69
CA ASP A 312 -4.45 -0.21 1.57
C ASP A 312 -4.77 1.11 0.88
N PHE A 313 -3.88 1.53 -0.02
CA PHE A 313 -4.07 2.75 -0.80
C PHE A 313 -5.15 2.59 -1.88
N THR A 314 -5.26 1.41 -2.49
CA THR A 314 -6.32 1.09 -3.44
C THR A 314 -7.69 1.20 -2.77
N TYR A 315 -7.84 0.63 -1.57
CA TYR A 315 -9.07 0.76 -0.81
C TYR A 315 -9.41 2.22 -0.49
N ASN A 316 -8.43 3.00 -0.04
CA ASN A 316 -8.60 4.42 0.25
C ASN A 316 -9.17 5.20 -0.95
N GLN A 317 -8.66 4.94 -2.17
CA GLN A 317 -9.18 5.59 -3.38
C GLN A 317 -10.60 5.14 -3.71
N VAL A 318 -10.89 3.84 -3.64
CA VAL A 318 -12.21 3.29 -3.92
C VAL A 318 -13.24 3.85 -2.95
N GLN A 319 -12.94 3.86 -1.66
CA GLN A 319 -13.85 4.41 -0.66
C GLN A 319 -14.09 5.91 -0.88
N THR A 320 -13.05 6.69 -1.18
CA THR A 320 -13.20 8.12 -1.45
C THR A 320 -14.18 8.39 -2.61
N TRP A 321 -14.04 7.67 -3.71
CA TRP A 321 -14.93 7.93 -4.85
C TRP A 321 -16.38 7.45 -4.63
N GLN A 322 -16.60 6.43 -3.77
CA GLN A 322 -17.94 5.89 -3.52
C GLN A 322 -18.67 6.59 -2.39
N THR A 323 -17.95 7.10 -1.39
CA THR A 323 -18.56 7.67 -0.17
C THR A 323 -18.24 9.15 0.05
N GLY A 324 -17.26 9.70 -0.66
CA GLY A 324 -16.71 11.04 -0.39
C GLY A 324 -15.66 11.07 0.71
N PHE A 325 -15.42 9.95 1.43
CA PHE A 325 -14.49 9.87 2.57
C PHE A 325 -13.48 8.74 2.38
N PRO A 326 -12.20 8.94 2.76
CA PRO A 326 -11.13 8.01 2.42
C PRO A 326 -11.03 6.77 3.33
N PHE A 327 -11.51 6.83 4.57
CA PHE A 327 -11.48 5.77 5.59
C PHE A 327 -12.36 6.17 6.79
N ARG A 328 -12.47 5.28 7.80
CA ARG A 328 -13.16 5.53 9.08
C ARG A 328 -14.53 6.15 8.87
N THR A 329 -15.35 5.41 8.15
CA THR A 329 -16.69 5.85 7.73
C THR A 329 -17.70 4.83 8.20
N SER A 330 -18.76 5.30 8.85
CA SER A 330 -19.93 4.50 9.23
C SER A 330 -21.01 4.60 8.15
N LEU A 331 -21.63 3.48 7.82
CA LEU A 331 -22.81 3.39 6.94
C LEU A 331 -24.09 3.01 7.72
N ALA A 332 -24.02 3.02 9.05
CA ALA A 332 -25.11 2.58 9.92
C ALA A 332 -26.40 3.42 9.78
N THR A 333 -26.30 4.65 9.33
CA THR A 333 -27.44 5.59 9.17
C THR A 333 -28.02 5.60 7.77
N GLY A 334 -27.57 4.70 6.87
CA GLY A 334 -27.98 4.66 5.46
C GLY A 334 -27.32 5.72 4.58
N HIS A 335 -26.34 6.46 5.11
CA HIS A 335 -25.47 7.37 4.37
C HIS A 335 -24.09 7.39 5.04
N PRO A 336 -23.02 7.74 4.29
CA PRO A 336 -21.68 7.80 4.86
C PRO A 336 -21.54 8.88 5.92
N VAL A 337 -21.08 8.50 7.11
CA VAL A 337 -20.73 9.42 8.22
C VAL A 337 -19.26 9.22 8.53
N TYR A 338 -18.48 10.28 8.39
CA TYR A 338 -17.05 10.27 8.60
C TYR A 338 -16.68 10.82 9.98
N ASP A 339 -15.91 10.05 10.73
CA ASP A 339 -15.20 10.51 11.93
C ASP A 339 -13.87 9.79 12.08
N PRO A 340 -12.74 10.48 11.84
CA PRO A 340 -11.42 9.85 11.78
C PRO A 340 -10.92 9.35 13.13
N TYR A 341 -11.51 9.78 14.23
CA TYR A 341 -11.14 9.37 15.59
C TYR A 341 -12.12 8.35 16.14
N HIS A 342 -13.43 8.61 15.96
CA HIS A 342 -14.49 7.77 16.52
C HIS A 342 -14.54 6.39 15.86
N TYR A 343 -14.35 6.32 14.52
CA TYR A 343 -14.47 5.09 13.75
C TYR A 343 -13.12 4.37 13.52
N ALA A 344 -12.14 4.60 14.39
CA ALA A 344 -10.87 3.86 14.37
C ALA A 344 -11.07 2.42 14.85
N THR A 345 -10.47 1.46 14.14
CA THR A 345 -10.54 0.02 14.46
C THR A 345 -10.19 -0.27 15.92
N ASP A 346 -9.04 0.23 16.39
CA ASP A 346 -8.54 -0.03 17.75
C ASP A 346 -9.49 0.54 18.81
N ARG A 347 -10.06 1.71 18.56
CA ARG A 347 -11.03 2.33 19.46
C ARG A 347 -12.32 1.53 19.54
N LEU A 348 -12.92 1.16 18.40
CA LEU A 348 -14.20 0.46 18.35
C LEU A 348 -14.13 -0.93 18.98
N LEU A 349 -13.03 -1.65 18.74
CA LEU A 349 -12.80 -2.96 19.37
C LEU A 349 -12.45 -2.81 20.85
N GLY A 350 -11.64 -1.82 21.22
CA GLY A 350 -11.22 -1.57 22.61
C GLY A 350 -12.36 -1.08 23.50
N SER A 351 -13.32 -0.32 22.97
CA SER A 351 -14.51 0.15 23.70
C SER A 351 -15.64 -0.91 23.75
N GLY A 352 -15.55 -1.97 22.92
CA GLY A 352 -16.62 -2.97 22.78
C GLY A 352 -17.85 -2.46 22.04
N GLU A 353 -17.75 -1.34 21.33
CA GLU A 353 -18.84 -0.81 20.47
C GLU A 353 -19.04 -1.68 19.23
N ALA A 354 -17.95 -2.10 18.57
CA ALA A 354 -18.04 -3.07 17.50
C ALA A 354 -18.27 -4.47 18.08
N ASP A 355 -19.25 -5.20 17.53
CA ASP A 355 -19.68 -6.51 18.00
C ASP A 355 -19.51 -7.63 16.96
N ALA A 356 -18.96 -7.33 15.78
CA ALA A 356 -18.44 -8.28 14.79
C ALA A 356 -17.31 -7.66 13.98
N LEU A 357 -16.34 -8.47 13.55
CA LEU A 357 -15.21 -8.04 12.73
C LEU A 357 -15.18 -8.81 11.41
N VAL A 358 -15.12 -8.12 10.28
CA VAL A 358 -14.67 -8.66 9.00
C VAL A 358 -13.27 -8.10 8.71
N TRP A 359 -12.30 -9.01 8.53
CA TRP A 359 -10.93 -8.64 8.19
C TRP A 359 -10.59 -9.10 6.79
N VAL A 360 -10.14 -8.18 5.93
CA VAL A 360 -9.79 -8.47 4.53
C VAL A 360 -8.31 -8.18 4.28
N SER A 361 -7.53 -9.21 3.93
CA SER A 361 -6.11 -9.09 3.59
C SER A 361 -5.70 -10.15 2.57
N SER A 362 -5.81 -9.82 1.28
CA SER A 362 -5.58 -10.77 0.17
C SER A 362 -4.13 -10.82 -0.33
N LEU A 363 -3.28 -9.85 0.03
CA LEU A 363 -1.95 -9.68 -0.56
C LEU A 363 -0.81 -10.14 0.36
N ASN A 364 -0.99 -10.05 1.68
CA ASN A 364 0.09 -10.29 2.62
C ASN A 364 -0.38 -11.12 3.82
N PRO A 365 0.13 -12.37 4.00
CA PRO A 365 -0.27 -13.24 5.09
C PRO A 365 0.16 -12.76 6.48
N THR A 366 1.07 -11.78 6.58
CA THR A 366 1.51 -11.23 7.87
C THR A 366 0.62 -10.09 8.39
N ARG A 367 -0.34 -9.62 7.58
CA ARG A 367 -1.32 -8.61 7.99
C ARG A 367 -2.49 -9.27 8.69
N LEU A 368 -2.27 -9.64 9.94
CA LEU A 368 -3.22 -10.35 10.77
C LEU A 368 -4.32 -9.40 11.31
N PRO A 369 -5.52 -9.94 11.60
CA PRO A 369 -6.54 -9.20 12.34
C PRO A 369 -6.03 -8.84 13.74
N PRO A 370 -6.49 -7.72 14.33
CA PRO A 370 -6.21 -7.39 15.72
C PRO A 370 -6.79 -8.47 16.65
N ALA A 371 -6.16 -8.66 17.79
CA ALA A 371 -6.70 -9.53 18.84
C ALA A 371 -8.02 -8.94 19.35
N THR A 372 -9.07 -9.76 19.31
CA THR A 372 -10.42 -9.34 19.72
C THR A 372 -11.21 -10.51 20.28
N ALA A 373 -12.20 -10.21 21.13
CA ALA A 373 -13.15 -11.17 21.66
C ALA A 373 -14.43 -11.28 20.81
N VAL A 374 -14.67 -10.31 19.90
CA VAL A 374 -15.88 -10.36 19.06
C VAL A 374 -15.74 -11.43 17.97
N PRO A 375 -16.87 -11.98 17.46
CA PRO A 375 -16.84 -12.88 16.32
C PRO A 375 -16.10 -12.28 15.13
N ALA A 376 -15.17 -13.07 14.56
CA ALA A 376 -14.32 -12.63 13.46
C ALA A 376 -14.54 -13.46 12.20
N ILE A 377 -14.68 -12.78 11.08
CA ILE A 377 -14.73 -13.32 9.72
C ILE A 377 -13.47 -12.84 9.01
N VAL A 378 -12.57 -13.74 8.63
CA VAL A 378 -11.29 -13.40 8.01
C VAL A 378 -11.28 -13.87 6.56
N LEU A 379 -11.17 -12.93 5.63
CA LEU A 379 -10.88 -13.16 4.22
C LEU A 379 -9.39 -12.87 4.00
N GLY A 380 -8.58 -13.90 3.88
CA GLY A 380 -7.14 -13.72 3.94
C GLY A 380 -6.35 -14.62 3.00
N HIS A 381 -5.07 -14.30 2.83
CA HIS A 381 -4.14 -15.16 2.10
C HIS A 381 -4.09 -16.56 2.75
N GLY A 382 -4.10 -17.62 1.94
CA GLY A 382 -4.15 -18.99 2.43
C GLY A 382 -2.99 -19.45 3.33
N SER A 383 -1.88 -18.69 3.36
CA SER A 383 -0.74 -18.96 4.26
C SER A 383 -0.75 -18.12 5.54
N MET A 384 -1.86 -17.46 5.85
CA MET A 384 -1.99 -16.64 7.05
C MET A 384 -1.95 -17.52 8.31
N GLN A 385 -1.06 -17.18 9.25
CA GLN A 385 -0.92 -17.89 10.53
C GLN A 385 -1.68 -17.10 11.61
N LEU A 386 -2.94 -17.45 11.79
CA LEU A 386 -3.81 -16.77 12.73
C LEU A 386 -3.51 -17.22 14.17
N PRO A 387 -3.29 -16.29 15.14
CA PRO A 387 -2.99 -16.65 16.52
C PRO A 387 -4.20 -17.27 17.25
N ARG A 388 -5.41 -16.98 16.78
CA ARG A 388 -6.68 -17.57 17.19
C ARG A 388 -7.46 -17.92 15.93
N GLU A 389 -8.11 -19.10 15.92
CA GLU A 389 -9.02 -19.49 14.83
C GLU A 389 -10.26 -18.58 14.87
N PRO A 390 -10.58 -17.88 13.76
CA PRO A 390 -11.79 -17.08 13.68
C PRO A 390 -13.02 -17.95 13.49
N GLU A 391 -14.20 -17.42 13.74
CA GLU A 391 -15.46 -18.10 13.51
C GLU A 391 -15.63 -18.50 12.03
N VAL A 392 -15.14 -17.64 11.11
CA VAL A 392 -15.11 -17.94 9.67
C VAL A 392 -13.76 -17.53 9.09
N PHE A 393 -13.08 -18.45 8.40
CA PHE A 393 -11.91 -18.18 7.58
C PHE A 393 -12.19 -18.54 6.13
N ILE A 394 -12.03 -17.58 5.21
CA ILE A 394 -12.15 -17.81 3.78
C ILE A 394 -10.79 -17.46 3.13
N PRO A 395 -10.03 -18.48 2.68
CA PRO A 395 -8.82 -18.21 1.91
C PRO A 395 -9.20 -17.63 0.56
N VAL A 396 -8.53 -16.52 0.18
CA VAL A 396 -8.83 -15.81 -1.05
C VAL A 396 -7.62 -15.77 -1.99
N ALA A 397 -7.91 -15.68 -3.27
CA ALA A 397 -6.94 -15.50 -4.34
C ALA A 397 -6.12 -14.21 -4.15
N THR A 398 -4.83 -14.26 -4.46
CA THR A 398 -3.95 -13.09 -4.45
C THR A 398 -4.08 -12.38 -5.79
N PRO A 399 -4.57 -11.12 -5.82
CA PRO A 399 -4.63 -10.31 -7.03
C PRO A 399 -3.24 -10.14 -7.67
N GLY A 400 -3.14 -10.35 -8.99
CA GLY A 400 -1.86 -10.30 -9.71
C GLY A 400 -1.05 -11.61 -9.66
N VAL A 401 -1.60 -12.67 -9.05
CA VAL A 401 -1.03 -14.02 -9.05
C VAL A 401 -2.10 -15.06 -9.40
N ASP A 402 -3.10 -15.21 -8.54
CA ASP A 402 -4.18 -16.20 -8.66
C ASP A 402 -5.38 -15.65 -9.43
N ASP A 403 -5.54 -14.35 -9.44
CA ASP A 403 -6.63 -13.64 -10.13
C ASP A 403 -6.12 -12.33 -10.76
N SER A 404 -6.89 -11.83 -11.70
CA SER A 404 -6.72 -10.47 -12.24
C SER A 404 -7.29 -9.44 -11.28
N GLY A 405 -6.97 -8.17 -11.50
CA GLY A 405 -7.51 -7.08 -10.67
C GLY A 405 -6.99 -5.73 -11.11
N HIS A 406 -7.23 -4.71 -10.31
CA HIS A 406 -6.71 -3.37 -10.52
C HIS A 406 -6.13 -2.80 -9.24
N PHE A 407 -5.02 -2.08 -9.35
CA PHE A 407 -4.25 -1.59 -8.21
C PHE A 407 -3.84 -0.14 -8.42
N TYR A 408 -4.06 0.72 -7.44
CA TYR A 408 -3.65 2.12 -7.49
C TYR A 408 -2.18 2.29 -7.12
N ARG A 409 -1.44 3.04 -7.94
CA ARG A 409 -0.08 3.49 -7.62
C ARG A 409 -0.12 4.60 -6.55
N ALA A 410 0.95 4.69 -5.74
CA ALA A 410 1.04 5.61 -4.60
C ALA A 410 0.79 7.10 -4.94
N ASP A 411 1.04 7.51 -6.18
CA ASP A 411 0.83 8.88 -6.65
C ASP A 411 -0.60 9.21 -7.09
N LYS A 412 -1.53 8.25 -6.97
CA LYS A 412 -2.99 8.43 -7.19
C LYS A 412 -3.45 8.59 -8.64
N VAL A 413 -2.53 8.71 -9.59
CA VAL A 413 -2.87 9.03 -10.98
C VAL A 413 -2.84 7.84 -11.92
N VAL A 414 -2.32 6.71 -11.48
CA VAL A 414 -2.21 5.49 -12.29
C VAL A 414 -2.89 4.33 -11.58
N THR A 415 -3.76 3.64 -12.31
CA THR A 415 -4.31 2.34 -11.93
C THR A 415 -3.75 1.29 -12.88
N LEU A 416 -3.06 0.28 -12.34
CA LEU A 416 -2.48 -0.79 -13.13
C LEU A 416 -3.40 -2.00 -13.16
N PRO A 417 -3.61 -2.62 -14.34
CA PRO A 417 -4.28 -3.91 -14.44
C PRO A 417 -3.32 -5.00 -13.97
N LEU A 418 -3.73 -5.76 -12.97
CA LEU A 418 -3.01 -6.93 -12.48
C LEU A 418 -3.36 -8.14 -13.36
N ARG A 419 -2.36 -8.97 -13.67
CA ARG A 419 -2.52 -10.15 -14.52
C ARG A 419 -2.61 -11.42 -13.69
N LYS A 420 -3.58 -12.28 -14.00
CA LYS A 420 -3.59 -13.65 -13.50
C LYS A 420 -2.40 -14.40 -14.07
N LEU A 421 -1.57 -14.98 -13.22
CA LEU A 421 -0.35 -15.70 -13.60
C LEU A 421 -0.56 -17.20 -13.64
N ARG A 422 -1.44 -17.74 -12.79
CA ARG A 422 -1.72 -19.17 -12.70
C ARG A 422 -3.20 -19.44 -12.44
N GLU A 423 -3.64 -20.67 -12.72
CA GLU A 423 -4.97 -21.12 -12.32
C GLU A 423 -5.06 -21.33 -10.82
N SER A 424 -6.18 -20.95 -10.22
CA SER A 424 -6.48 -21.10 -8.80
C SER A 424 -7.96 -21.44 -8.64
N THR A 425 -8.27 -22.24 -7.64
CA THR A 425 -9.64 -22.55 -7.20
C THR A 425 -10.13 -21.65 -6.09
N LEU A 426 -9.25 -20.79 -5.56
CA LEU A 426 -9.62 -19.82 -4.52
C LEU A 426 -10.54 -18.75 -5.10
N PRO A 427 -11.57 -18.33 -4.36
CA PRO A 427 -12.37 -17.17 -4.74
C PRO A 427 -11.53 -15.89 -4.66
N SER A 428 -11.79 -14.90 -5.49
CA SER A 428 -11.29 -13.55 -5.24
C SER A 428 -11.88 -12.98 -3.96
N ALA A 429 -11.25 -11.95 -3.38
CA ALA A 429 -11.82 -11.24 -2.24
C ALA A 429 -13.23 -10.69 -2.56
N ALA A 430 -13.41 -10.18 -3.78
CA ALA A 430 -14.72 -9.73 -4.27
C ALA A 430 -15.74 -10.86 -4.29
N ALA A 431 -15.43 -12.01 -4.91
CA ALA A 431 -16.34 -13.13 -4.99
C ALA A 431 -16.75 -13.68 -3.60
N ALA A 432 -15.82 -13.70 -2.66
CA ALA A 432 -16.10 -14.13 -1.30
C ALA A 432 -17.02 -13.14 -0.55
N LEU A 433 -16.78 -11.83 -0.69
CA LEU A 433 -17.62 -10.78 -0.11
C LEU A 433 -19.02 -10.75 -0.76
N ASP A 434 -19.10 -10.91 -2.07
CA ASP A 434 -20.37 -10.98 -2.80
C ASP A 434 -21.18 -12.22 -2.41
N ALA A 435 -20.52 -13.36 -2.13
CA ALA A 435 -21.20 -14.55 -1.61
C ALA A 435 -21.80 -14.29 -0.21
N ILE A 436 -21.09 -13.57 0.67
CA ILE A 436 -21.61 -13.18 1.99
C ILE A 436 -22.78 -12.21 1.81
N LEU A 437 -22.66 -11.21 0.92
CA LEU A 437 -23.72 -10.25 0.61
C LEU A 437 -24.98 -10.94 0.08
N ALA A 438 -24.83 -11.89 -0.85
CA ALA A 438 -25.94 -12.67 -1.37
C ALA A 438 -26.64 -13.55 -0.29
N ALA A 439 -25.88 -14.03 0.70
CA ALA A 439 -26.42 -14.84 1.79
C ALA A 439 -27.21 -14.02 2.85
N LEU A 440 -27.10 -12.69 2.81
CA LEU A 440 -27.90 -11.79 3.66
C LEU A 440 -29.32 -11.55 3.12
N GLY A 441 -29.61 -11.92 1.87
CA GLY A 441 -30.90 -11.76 1.22
C GLY A 441 -31.09 -10.40 0.58
#